data_76ac5486288dd6a1e6db5cd240d550b9
#
_entry.id   76ac5486288dd6a1e6db5cd240d550b9
#
_cell.length_a   1.000
_cell.length_b   1.000
_cell.length_c   1.000
_cell.angle_alpha   90.00
_cell.angle_beta   90.00
_cell.angle_gamma   90.00
#
_symmetry.space_group_name_H-M   'P 1'
#
loop_
_entity.id
_entity.type
_entity.pdbx_description
1 polymer ?
#
loop_
_entity_poly.entity_id
_entity_poly.type
_entity_poly.pdbx_seq_one_letter_code
_entity_poly.pdbx_strand_id
1 'polypeptide(L)'
;VLISLFRAPHSYTGEDSTEVMCHGSSYILQQVIQLLIYNGCRAALPGEYTQRAFLNGKMDLSQAEAVADLIASSSASTHRLAMSQMRGGFSKELSNLRNQLLHFTSLMELELDFSDHEELEFANRDELSSLATHIEQVIARLAHSFSVGNAIKNGIPVAIIGETNAGKSTLL
;
A
#
# COMPACT_ATOMS: atom_id res chain seq x y z
N VAL A 1 -18.42 -29.28 0.53
CA VAL A 1 -18.31 -27.85 0.75
C VAL A 1 -17.81 -27.62 2.18
N LEU A 2 -16.74 -26.83 2.35
CA LEU A 2 -16.27 -26.38 3.65
C LEU A 2 -16.66 -24.90 3.80
N ILE A 3 -17.21 -24.53 4.97
CA ILE A 3 -17.62 -23.17 5.26
C ILE A 3 -16.83 -22.67 6.47
N SER A 4 -16.10 -21.57 6.30
CA SER A 4 -15.37 -20.88 7.36
C SER A 4 -16.07 -19.58 7.72
N LEU A 5 -16.28 -19.34 9.01
CA LEU A 5 -16.91 -18.12 9.53
C LEU A 5 -15.85 -17.28 10.23
N PHE A 6 -15.75 -16.02 9.84
CA PHE A 6 -14.86 -15.04 10.43
C PHE A 6 -15.69 -13.96 11.10
N ARG A 7 -15.43 -13.70 12.37
CA ARG A 7 -16.09 -12.64 13.13
C ARG A 7 -15.26 -11.36 13.13
N ALA A 8 -15.94 -10.23 13.03
CA ALA A 8 -15.31 -8.93 13.16
C ALA A 8 -14.55 -8.83 14.52
N PRO A 9 -13.37 -8.21 14.55
CA PRO A 9 -12.61 -7.63 13.46
C PRO A 9 -11.65 -8.62 12.76
N HIS A 10 -11.74 -9.93 13.03
CA HIS A 10 -10.79 -10.98 12.61
C HIS A 10 -11.13 -11.55 11.22
N SER A 11 -11.35 -10.68 10.24
CA SER A 11 -11.56 -11.02 8.84
C SER A 11 -10.71 -10.13 7.93
N TYR A 12 -10.68 -10.41 6.63
CA TYR A 12 -9.98 -9.56 5.65
C TYR A 12 -10.56 -8.14 5.61
N THR A 13 -11.88 -8.02 5.57
CA THR A 13 -12.57 -6.72 5.51
C THR A 13 -12.73 -6.06 6.88
N GLY A 14 -12.49 -6.77 7.99
CA GLY A 14 -12.81 -6.31 9.34
C GLY A 14 -14.29 -6.46 9.72
N GLU A 15 -15.12 -6.99 8.82
CA GLU A 15 -16.55 -7.28 9.03
C GLU A 15 -16.75 -8.77 9.26
N ASP A 16 -17.94 -9.16 9.72
CA ASP A 16 -18.33 -10.58 9.73
C ASP A 16 -18.30 -11.10 8.28
N SER A 17 -17.59 -12.19 8.04
CA SER A 17 -17.47 -12.75 6.69
C SER A 17 -17.51 -14.27 6.71
N THR A 18 -17.91 -14.83 5.57
CA THR A 18 -18.02 -16.27 5.36
C THR A 18 -17.26 -16.66 4.09
N GLU A 19 -16.40 -17.66 4.19
CA GLU A 19 -15.75 -18.27 3.04
C GLU A 19 -16.35 -19.64 2.74
N VAL A 20 -16.72 -19.86 1.48
CA VAL A 20 -17.29 -21.11 1.00
C VAL A 20 -16.28 -21.77 0.06
N MET A 21 -15.67 -22.85 0.49
CA MET A 21 -14.72 -23.63 -0.30
C MET A 21 -15.44 -24.81 -0.92
N CYS A 22 -15.31 -24.95 -2.26
CA CYS A 22 -15.87 -26.06 -3.01
C CYS A 22 -14.86 -26.57 -4.04
N HIS A 23 -15.23 -27.66 -4.75
CA HIS A 23 -14.36 -28.18 -5.80
C HIS A 23 -14.14 -27.16 -6.92
N GLY A 24 -12.94 -27.15 -7.53
CA GLY A 24 -12.49 -26.20 -8.53
C GLY A 24 -13.16 -26.32 -9.93
N SER A 25 -14.37 -26.80 -10.00
CA SER A 25 -15.18 -26.82 -11.22
C SER A 25 -15.83 -25.47 -11.45
N SER A 26 -15.60 -24.86 -12.61
CA SER A 26 -16.23 -23.58 -12.99
C SER A 26 -17.75 -23.63 -12.89
N TYR A 27 -18.36 -24.77 -13.24
CA TYR A 27 -19.80 -24.97 -13.11
C TYR A 27 -20.26 -24.94 -11.65
N ILE A 28 -19.57 -25.64 -10.75
CA ILE A 28 -19.93 -25.67 -9.32
C ILE A 28 -19.79 -24.28 -8.71
N LEU A 29 -18.70 -23.56 -9.02
CA LEU A 29 -18.46 -22.20 -8.54
C LEU A 29 -19.58 -21.23 -8.98
N GLN A 30 -19.96 -21.29 -10.25
CA GLN A 30 -21.09 -20.49 -10.78
C GLN A 30 -22.42 -20.83 -10.09
N GLN A 31 -22.70 -22.12 -9.87
CA GLN A 31 -23.95 -22.53 -9.19
C GLN A 31 -23.98 -22.04 -7.74
N VAL A 32 -22.86 -22.08 -7.02
CA VAL A 32 -22.78 -21.55 -5.65
C VAL A 32 -23.04 -20.02 -5.65
N ILE A 33 -22.40 -19.28 -6.56
CA ILE A 33 -22.62 -17.83 -6.68
C ILE A 33 -24.09 -17.52 -7.02
N GLN A 34 -24.70 -18.23 -7.98
CA GLN A 34 -26.10 -18.06 -8.34
C GLN A 34 -27.04 -18.37 -7.17
N LEU A 35 -26.76 -19.41 -6.39
CA LEU A 35 -27.51 -19.75 -5.20
C LEU A 35 -27.48 -18.63 -4.17
N LEU A 36 -26.31 -18.02 -3.94
CA LEU A 36 -26.14 -16.90 -3.00
C LEU A 36 -26.92 -15.67 -3.49
N ILE A 37 -26.85 -15.37 -4.79
CA ILE A 37 -27.59 -14.24 -5.40
C ILE A 37 -29.10 -14.46 -5.30
N TYR A 38 -29.55 -15.67 -5.57
CA TYR A 38 -30.99 -16.04 -5.43
C TYR A 38 -31.49 -15.85 -4.00
N ASN A 39 -30.62 -16.06 -3.01
CA ASN A 39 -30.94 -15.84 -1.60
C ASN A 39 -30.65 -14.41 -1.10
N GLY A 40 -30.55 -13.42 -2.00
CA GLY A 40 -30.49 -12.01 -1.65
C GLY A 40 -29.09 -11.41 -1.55
N CYS A 41 -28.05 -12.16 -1.87
CA CYS A 41 -26.71 -11.59 -2.01
C CYS A 41 -26.60 -10.85 -3.35
N ARG A 42 -25.64 -9.93 -3.44
CA ARG A 42 -25.22 -9.33 -4.70
C ARG A 42 -23.76 -9.67 -4.99
N ALA A 43 -23.37 -9.64 -6.24
CA ALA A 43 -21.95 -9.72 -6.60
C ALA A 43 -21.23 -8.47 -6.11
N ALA A 44 -20.04 -8.67 -5.55
CA ALA A 44 -19.16 -7.56 -5.18
C ALA A 44 -18.57 -6.89 -6.41
N LEU A 45 -18.37 -5.58 -6.33
CA LEU A 45 -17.64 -4.83 -7.35
C LEU A 45 -16.14 -5.16 -7.32
N PRO A 46 -15.42 -5.01 -8.44
CA PRO A 46 -13.97 -5.17 -8.44
C PRO A 46 -13.30 -4.28 -7.38
N GLY A 47 -12.46 -4.88 -6.53
CA GLY A 47 -11.77 -4.17 -5.45
C GLY A 47 -12.61 -3.89 -4.19
N GLU A 48 -13.89 -4.24 -4.15
CA GLU A 48 -14.80 -3.91 -3.03
C GLU A 48 -14.32 -4.49 -1.69
N TYR A 49 -13.77 -5.68 -1.66
CA TYR A 49 -13.24 -6.27 -0.42
C TYR A 49 -12.07 -5.46 0.13
N THR A 50 -11.14 -5.04 -0.72
CA THR A 50 -10.01 -4.20 -0.33
C THR A 50 -10.46 -2.81 0.09
N GLN A 51 -11.45 -2.23 -0.60
CA GLN A 51 -12.06 -0.96 -0.22
C GLN A 51 -12.67 -1.04 1.18
N ARG A 52 -13.43 -2.08 1.49
CA ARG A 52 -14.01 -2.29 2.83
C ARG A 52 -12.92 -2.47 3.88
N ALA A 53 -11.88 -3.24 3.58
CA ALA A 53 -10.74 -3.41 4.48
C ALA A 53 -10.05 -2.06 4.79
N PHE A 54 -9.87 -1.20 3.80
CA PHE A 54 -9.34 0.15 3.98
C PHE A 54 -10.27 1.02 4.85
N LEU A 55 -11.58 1.06 4.55
CA LEU A 55 -12.57 1.84 5.30
C LEU A 55 -12.67 1.40 6.77
N ASN A 56 -12.49 0.12 7.03
CA ASN A 56 -12.49 -0.48 8.38
C ASN A 56 -11.11 -0.44 9.07
N GLY A 57 -10.13 0.28 8.50
CA GLY A 57 -8.81 0.48 9.11
C GLY A 57 -7.94 -0.78 9.17
N LYS A 58 -8.24 -1.83 8.39
CA LYS A 58 -7.42 -3.06 8.32
C LYS A 58 -6.12 -2.86 7.54
N MET A 59 -6.10 -1.89 6.65
CA MET A 59 -4.96 -1.49 5.84
C MET A 59 -5.03 -0.02 5.51
N ASP A 60 -3.89 0.58 5.18
CA ASP A 60 -3.83 1.94 4.64
C ASP A 60 -3.98 1.95 3.11
N LEU A 61 -4.05 3.17 2.53
CA LEU A 61 -4.25 3.34 1.09
C LEU A 61 -3.11 2.72 0.28
N SER A 62 -1.85 2.88 0.73
CA SER A 62 -0.68 2.32 0.05
C SER A 62 -0.72 0.79 0.02
N GLN A 63 -1.17 0.16 1.12
CA GLN A 63 -1.38 -1.28 1.19
C GLN A 63 -2.54 -1.74 0.30
N ALA A 64 -3.63 -0.96 0.23
CA ALA A 64 -4.76 -1.26 -0.64
C ALA A 64 -4.38 -1.20 -2.13
N GLU A 65 -3.58 -0.21 -2.53
CA GLU A 65 -3.01 -0.14 -3.88
C GLU A 65 -2.07 -1.30 -4.18
N ALA A 66 -1.24 -1.70 -3.20
CA ALA A 66 -0.33 -2.82 -3.34
C ALA A 66 -1.05 -4.17 -3.57
N VAL A 67 -2.29 -4.34 -3.07
CA VAL A 67 -3.12 -5.53 -3.38
C VAL A 67 -3.44 -5.58 -4.86
N ALA A 68 -3.82 -4.45 -5.47
CA ALA A 68 -4.10 -4.38 -6.91
C ALA A 68 -2.83 -4.68 -7.73
N ASP A 69 -1.69 -4.11 -7.33
CA ASP A 69 -0.39 -4.35 -7.97
C ASP A 69 0.06 -5.81 -7.85
N LEU A 70 -0.21 -6.44 -6.72
CA LEU A 70 0.09 -7.86 -6.51
C LEU A 70 -0.70 -8.74 -7.47
N ILE A 71 -2.00 -8.45 -7.65
CA ILE A 71 -2.87 -9.19 -8.58
C ILE A 71 -2.43 -8.97 -10.04
N ALA A 72 -2.02 -7.74 -10.39
CA ALA A 72 -1.57 -7.39 -11.74
C ALA A 72 -0.12 -7.79 -12.03
N SER A 73 0.63 -8.28 -11.03
CA SER A 73 2.06 -8.58 -11.18
C SER A 73 2.30 -9.69 -12.20
N SER A 74 3.12 -9.40 -13.21
CA SER A 74 3.50 -10.32 -14.28
C SER A 74 4.94 -10.86 -14.16
N SER A 75 5.71 -10.37 -13.18
CA SER A 75 7.11 -10.76 -12.96
C SER A 75 7.42 -10.98 -11.48
N ALA A 76 8.47 -11.75 -11.19
CA ALA A 76 8.93 -11.95 -9.80
C ALA A 76 9.41 -10.65 -9.13
N SER A 77 9.87 -9.68 -9.90
CA SER A 77 10.29 -8.37 -9.39
C SER A 77 9.11 -7.50 -8.99
N THR A 78 8.08 -7.38 -9.85
CA THR A 78 6.83 -6.66 -9.54
C THR A 78 6.11 -7.28 -8.37
N HIS A 79 6.03 -8.62 -8.30
CA HIS A 79 5.45 -9.32 -7.17
C HIS A 79 6.17 -9.01 -5.85
N ARG A 80 7.52 -9.03 -5.80
CA ARG A 80 8.28 -8.70 -4.60
C ARG A 80 8.06 -7.25 -4.15
N LEU A 81 8.00 -6.32 -5.10
CA LEU A 81 7.74 -4.91 -4.82
C LEU A 81 6.35 -4.73 -4.18
N ALA A 82 5.31 -5.27 -4.78
CA ALA A 82 3.94 -5.22 -4.27
C ALA A 82 3.83 -5.88 -2.88
N MET A 83 4.47 -7.03 -2.66
CA MET A 83 4.52 -7.68 -1.35
C MET A 83 5.21 -6.82 -0.28
N SER A 84 6.28 -6.10 -0.65
CA SER A 84 6.97 -5.19 0.28
C SER A 84 6.07 -4.01 0.68
N GLN A 85 5.35 -3.43 -0.26
CA GLN A 85 4.39 -2.36 -0.02
C GLN A 85 3.21 -2.85 0.84
N MET A 86 2.64 -4.01 0.52
CA MET A 86 1.54 -4.61 1.28
C MET A 86 1.91 -4.87 2.74
N ARG A 87 3.19 -5.15 3.05
CA ARG A 87 3.69 -5.28 4.43
C ARG A 87 3.85 -3.96 5.16
N GLY A 88 3.51 -2.82 4.54
CA GLY A 88 3.50 -1.50 5.14
C GLY A 88 4.88 -0.90 5.37
N GLY A 89 5.90 -1.28 4.60
CA GLY A 89 7.25 -0.74 4.75
C GLY A 89 7.30 0.79 4.61
N PHE A 90 6.64 1.32 3.58
CA PHE A 90 6.54 2.76 3.32
C PHE A 90 5.78 3.50 4.42
N SER A 91 4.62 2.99 4.81
CA SER A 91 3.75 3.60 5.81
C SER A 91 4.39 3.65 7.19
N LYS A 92 5.16 2.63 7.57
CA LYS A 92 5.92 2.62 8.82
C LYS A 92 7.01 3.69 8.85
N GLU A 93 7.73 3.86 7.75
CA GLU A 93 8.79 4.88 7.66
C GLU A 93 8.20 6.29 7.77
N LEU A 94 7.11 6.59 7.04
CA LEU A 94 6.40 7.87 7.16
C LEU A 94 5.81 8.09 8.57
N SER A 95 5.28 7.06 9.20
CA SER A 95 4.77 7.15 10.57
C SER A 95 5.88 7.48 11.56
N ASN A 96 7.06 6.89 11.40
CA ASN A 96 8.22 7.21 12.23
C ASN A 96 8.66 8.67 12.07
N LEU A 97 8.76 9.16 10.83
CA LEU A 97 9.10 10.55 10.55
C LEU A 97 8.06 11.52 11.14
N ARG A 98 6.77 11.20 10.98
CA ARG A 98 5.68 11.98 11.59
C ARG A 98 5.81 12.03 13.11
N ASN A 99 6.08 10.92 13.77
CA ASN A 99 6.21 10.87 15.21
C ASN A 99 7.42 11.68 15.70
N GLN A 100 8.54 11.65 14.99
CA GLN A 100 9.70 12.48 15.28
C GLN A 100 9.39 13.97 15.16
N LEU A 101 8.67 14.39 14.10
CA LEU A 101 8.21 15.77 13.94
C LEU A 101 7.26 16.20 15.05
N LEU A 102 6.29 15.35 15.41
CA LEU A 102 5.35 15.64 16.49
C LEU A 102 6.06 15.78 17.82
N HIS A 103 7.02 14.91 18.11
CA HIS A 103 7.83 15.01 19.32
C HIS A 103 8.61 16.34 19.36
N PHE A 104 9.24 16.71 18.26
CA PHE A 104 9.96 17.97 18.16
C PHE A 104 9.03 19.19 18.32
N THR A 105 7.86 19.17 17.66
CA THR A 105 6.84 20.23 17.81
C THR A 105 6.39 20.37 19.25
N SER A 106 6.18 19.27 19.97
CA SER A 106 5.81 19.29 21.39
C SER A 106 6.90 19.94 22.27
N LEU A 107 8.17 19.71 21.95
CA LEU A 107 9.27 20.37 22.68
C LEU A 107 9.31 21.88 22.41
N MET A 108 9.05 22.31 21.16
CA MET A 108 8.95 23.73 20.82
C MET A 108 7.76 24.41 21.51
N GLU A 109 6.60 23.75 21.58
CA GLU A 109 5.42 24.27 22.29
C GLU A 109 5.73 24.42 23.78
N LEU A 110 6.39 23.43 24.37
CA LEU A 110 6.81 23.49 25.77
C LEU A 110 7.79 24.66 26.02
N GLU A 111 8.75 24.90 25.14
CA GLU A 111 9.69 26.02 25.23
C GLU A 111 8.96 27.38 25.16
N LEU A 112 7.95 27.48 24.26
CA LEU A 112 7.13 28.69 24.15
C LEU A 112 6.28 28.96 25.40
N ASP A 113 5.68 27.90 25.97
CA ASP A 113 4.85 28.03 27.17
C ASP A 113 5.67 28.43 28.43
N PHE A 114 6.94 28.04 28.48
CA PHE A 114 7.87 28.37 29.58
C PHE A 114 8.90 29.41 29.20
N SER A 115 8.63 30.24 28.19
CA SER A 115 9.57 31.26 27.67
C SER A 115 9.93 32.37 28.69
N ASP A 116 9.17 32.51 29.77
CA ASP A 116 9.46 33.42 30.89
C ASP A 116 10.63 32.93 31.78
N HIS A 117 11.09 31.70 31.58
CA HIS A 117 12.22 31.10 32.29
C HIS A 117 13.44 31.04 31.38
N GLU A 118 14.31 32.05 31.45
CA GLU A 118 15.48 32.25 30.57
C GLU A 118 16.52 31.09 30.54
N GLU A 119 16.38 30.06 31.38
CA GLU A 119 17.38 28.98 31.52
C GLU A 119 16.93 27.62 30.98
N LEU A 120 15.72 27.50 30.40
CA LEU A 120 15.16 26.20 29.97
C LEU A 120 15.11 26.12 28.42
N GLU A 121 16.09 25.51 27.85
CA GLU A 121 16.12 25.18 26.42
C GLU A 121 15.62 23.73 26.23
N PHE A 122 14.35 23.54 25.83
CA PHE A 122 13.74 22.22 25.61
C PHE A 122 13.95 21.71 24.19
N ALA A 123 14.10 22.63 23.22
CA ALA A 123 14.24 22.32 21.80
C ALA A 123 15.55 22.88 21.25
N ASN A 124 16.53 22.00 21.05
CA ASN A 124 17.82 22.39 20.46
C ASN A 124 17.67 22.61 18.94
N ARG A 125 18.08 23.79 18.44
CA ARG A 125 18.04 24.16 17.02
C ARG A 125 18.89 23.24 16.15
N ASP A 126 19.98 22.70 16.68
CA ASP A 126 20.85 21.76 15.96
C ASP A 126 20.16 20.40 15.79
N GLU A 127 19.39 19.98 16.78
CA GLU A 127 18.56 18.76 16.68
C GLU A 127 17.45 18.94 15.64
N LEU A 128 16.79 20.11 15.58
CA LEU A 128 15.82 20.42 14.54
C LEU A 128 16.44 20.37 13.15
N SER A 129 17.58 21.00 12.96
CA SER A 129 18.28 21.03 11.68
C SER A 129 18.70 19.62 11.26
N SER A 130 19.19 18.81 12.20
CA SER A 130 19.55 17.41 11.98
C SER A 130 18.33 16.56 11.62
N LEU A 131 17.20 16.75 12.32
CA LEU A 131 15.94 16.06 12.04
C LEU A 131 15.39 16.45 10.67
N ALA A 132 15.38 17.76 10.33
CA ALA A 132 14.93 18.24 9.02
C ALA A 132 15.77 17.65 7.88
N THR A 133 17.10 17.62 8.04
CA THR A 133 18.01 17.02 7.07
C THR A 133 17.79 15.51 6.93
N HIS A 134 17.54 14.81 8.04
CA HIS A 134 17.22 13.39 8.02
C HIS A 134 15.93 13.12 7.27
N ILE A 135 14.87 13.90 7.53
CA ILE A 135 13.58 13.80 6.85
C ILE A 135 13.74 14.04 5.36
N GLU A 136 14.46 15.09 4.95
CA GLU A 136 14.75 15.39 3.55
C GLU A 136 15.43 14.19 2.85
N GLN A 137 16.47 13.62 3.47
CA GLN A 137 17.18 12.46 2.92
C GLN A 137 16.28 11.23 2.76
N VAL A 138 15.43 10.96 3.75
CA VAL A 138 14.49 9.83 3.68
C VAL A 138 13.48 10.05 2.57
N ILE A 139 12.88 11.24 2.48
CA ILE A 139 11.91 11.58 1.43
C ILE A 139 12.56 11.52 0.04
N ALA A 140 13.77 12.06 -0.13
CA ALA A 140 14.50 12.01 -1.39
C ALA A 140 14.79 10.57 -1.82
N ARG A 141 15.20 9.70 -0.88
CA ARG A 141 15.41 8.27 -1.13
C ARG A 141 14.11 7.57 -1.55
N LEU A 142 13.01 7.85 -0.86
CA LEU A 142 11.69 7.30 -1.19
C LEU A 142 11.22 7.75 -2.56
N ALA A 143 11.36 9.04 -2.89
CA ALA A 143 11.02 9.60 -4.19
C ALA A 143 11.87 8.99 -5.32
N HIS A 144 13.16 8.80 -5.10
CA HIS A 144 14.04 8.13 -6.06
C HIS A 144 13.66 6.65 -6.24
N SER A 145 13.38 5.92 -5.14
CA SER A 145 12.96 4.53 -5.21
C SER A 145 11.64 4.34 -5.95
N PHE A 146 10.75 5.33 -5.89
CA PHE A 146 9.48 5.33 -6.62
C PHE A 146 9.71 5.35 -8.15
N SER A 147 10.66 6.13 -8.65
CA SER A 147 10.97 6.18 -10.09
C SER A 147 11.49 4.83 -10.60
N VAL A 148 12.35 4.16 -9.82
CA VAL A 148 12.86 2.82 -10.12
C VAL A 148 11.75 1.77 -10.05
N GLY A 149 10.91 1.83 -9.00
CA GLY A 149 9.76 0.95 -8.82
C GLY A 149 8.76 1.07 -9.98
N ASN A 150 8.52 2.28 -10.46
CA ASN A 150 7.62 2.56 -11.58
C ASN A 150 8.16 1.99 -12.91
N ALA A 151 9.48 2.08 -13.12
CA ALA A 151 10.13 1.44 -14.28
C ALA A 151 10.04 -0.09 -14.21
N ILE A 152 10.17 -0.70 -13.03
CA ILE A 152 9.99 -2.13 -12.82
C ILE A 152 8.54 -2.55 -13.06
N LYS A 153 7.56 -1.75 -12.61
CA LYS A 153 6.12 -2.04 -12.72
C LYS A 153 5.61 -1.92 -14.15
N ASN A 154 5.94 -0.82 -14.82
CA ASN A 154 5.40 -0.46 -16.13
C ASN A 154 6.30 -0.90 -17.28
N GLY A 155 7.51 -1.37 -17.00
CA GLY A 155 8.55 -1.60 -18.00
C GLY A 155 9.17 -0.30 -18.52
N ILE A 156 10.21 -0.45 -19.31
CA ILE A 156 10.86 0.66 -19.99
C ILE A 156 10.37 0.67 -21.43
N PRO A 157 9.69 1.72 -21.91
CA PRO A 157 9.25 1.80 -23.30
C PRO A 157 10.48 1.88 -24.21
N VAL A 158 10.61 0.91 -25.13
CA VAL A 158 11.69 0.86 -26.14
C VAL A 158 11.07 1.05 -27.52
N ALA A 159 11.51 2.06 -28.25
CA ALA A 159 11.10 2.29 -29.63
C ALA A 159 12.18 1.74 -30.59
N ILE A 160 11.79 0.83 -31.49
CA ILE A 160 12.66 0.33 -32.56
C ILE A 160 12.36 1.17 -33.81
N ILE A 161 13.32 2.03 -34.18
CA ILE A 161 13.20 2.94 -35.33
C ILE A 161 14.10 2.45 -36.48
N GLY A 162 13.62 2.49 -37.71
CA GLY A 162 14.38 2.11 -38.91
C GLY A 162 13.50 2.15 -40.15
N GLU A 163 14.12 2.04 -41.36
CA GLU A 163 13.44 2.04 -42.64
C GLU A 163 12.44 0.88 -42.79
N THR A 164 11.50 1.01 -43.72
CA THR A 164 10.55 -0.07 -44.05
C THR A 164 11.32 -1.29 -44.53
N ASN A 165 10.90 -2.50 -44.08
CA ASN A 165 11.52 -3.79 -44.38
C ASN A 165 12.94 -4.02 -43.78
N ALA A 166 13.38 -3.23 -42.81
CA ALA A 166 14.67 -3.41 -42.13
C ALA A 166 14.66 -4.52 -41.04
N GLY A 167 13.68 -5.40 -41.04
CA GLY A 167 13.63 -6.55 -40.11
C GLY A 167 13.16 -6.20 -38.68
N LYS A 168 12.55 -5.02 -38.45
CA LYS A 168 12.07 -4.61 -37.10
C LYS A 168 11.10 -5.59 -36.47
N SER A 169 10.15 -6.10 -37.26
CA SER A 169 9.14 -7.08 -36.80
C SER A 169 9.71 -8.50 -36.57
N THR A 170 10.94 -8.76 -36.97
CA THR A 170 11.62 -10.06 -36.75
C THR A 170 12.38 -10.03 -35.43
N LEU A 171 12.60 -8.83 -34.86
CA LEU A 171 13.27 -8.60 -33.57
C LEU A 171 12.29 -8.61 -32.39
N LEU A 172 10.98 -8.43 -32.66
CA LEU A 172 9.87 -8.49 -31.70
C LEU A 172 9.24 -9.89 -31.69
#